data_c823cbdcd11517ad0ce981fa1eb5a26b
#
_entry.id   c823cbdcd11517ad0ce981fa1eb5a26b
#
_cell.length_a   1.000
_cell.length_b   1.000
_cell.length_c   1.000
_cell.angle_alpha   90.00
_cell.angle_beta   90.00
_cell.angle_gamma   90.00
#
_symmetry.space_group_name_H-M   'P 1'
#
loop_
_entity.id
_entity.type
_entity.pdbx_description
1 polymer ?
#
loop_
_entity_poly.entity_id
_entity_poly.type
_entity_poly.pdbx_seq_one_letter_code
_entity_poly.pdbx_strand_id
1 'polypeptide(L)'
;MAGFARTDNNLSLPISFNDLNLEVLLFPDLFPDGKGAYQDLVNQSLISNDKVATYGKYIKERIGGKDPRFRLHHTWPAWSYLQLEKYRNHQNNQRIFRQNQVSQLHNPHVQLI
;
A
#
# COMPACT_ATOMS: atom_id res chain seq x y z
N MET A 1 -18.98 1.84 10.64
CA MET A 1 -18.88 2.97 9.76
C MET A 1 -18.28 2.52 8.44
N ALA A 2 -18.88 2.93 7.39
CA ALA A 2 -18.45 2.48 6.07
C ALA A 2 -17.16 3.15 5.57
N GLY A 3 -16.38 3.73 6.43
CA GLY A 3 -15.18 4.45 6.05
C GLY A 3 -15.45 5.91 5.79
N PHE A 4 -14.46 6.58 5.26
CA PHE A 4 -14.54 8.01 4.99
C PHE A 4 -15.15 8.24 3.61
N ALA A 5 -15.78 9.38 3.44
CA ALA A 5 -16.30 9.80 2.17
C ALA A 5 -15.67 11.12 1.74
N ARG A 6 -15.48 11.30 0.46
CA ARG A 6 -15.06 12.58 -0.12
C ARG A 6 -16.28 13.36 -0.52
N THR A 7 -16.20 14.66 -0.34
CA THR A 7 -17.26 15.56 -0.78
C THR A 7 -16.73 16.34 -1.98
N ASP A 8 -17.07 15.88 -3.18
CA ASP A 8 -16.70 16.57 -4.40
C ASP A 8 -17.97 16.99 -5.11
N ASN A 9 -18.08 18.24 -5.48
CA ASN A 9 -19.25 18.75 -6.20
C ASN A 9 -20.58 18.44 -5.50
N ASN A 10 -20.58 18.52 -4.18
CA ASN A 10 -21.74 18.21 -3.32
C ASN A 10 -22.14 16.73 -3.34
N LEU A 11 -21.26 15.85 -3.80
CA LEU A 11 -21.48 14.42 -3.75
C LEU A 11 -20.48 13.78 -2.81
N SER A 12 -20.94 12.85 -1.99
CA SER A 12 -20.07 12.08 -1.13
C SER A 12 -19.69 10.79 -1.85
N LEU A 13 -18.41 10.59 -2.11
CA LEU A 13 -17.90 9.40 -2.74
C LEU A 13 -17.07 8.61 -1.74
N PRO A 14 -17.19 7.27 -1.69
CA PRO A 14 -16.38 6.48 -0.80
C PRO A 14 -14.90 6.55 -1.21
N ILE A 15 -14.02 6.51 -0.22
CA ILE A 15 -12.58 6.49 -0.46
C ILE A 15 -12.21 5.13 -1.02
N SER A 16 -11.51 5.12 -2.15
CA SER A 16 -11.04 3.89 -2.77
C SER A 16 -9.92 3.27 -1.96
N PHE A 17 -9.88 1.94 -1.87
CA PHE A 17 -8.76 1.22 -1.26
C PHE A 17 -7.46 1.39 -2.04
N ASN A 18 -7.52 1.86 -3.28
CA ASN A 18 -6.35 2.13 -4.11
C ASN A 18 -5.94 3.60 -4.10
N ASP A 19 -6.55 4.41 -3.25
CA ASP A 19 -6.20 5.83 -3.14
C ASP A 19 -4.77 5.96 -2.63
N LEU A 20 -3.94 6.73 -3.33
CA LEU A 20 -2.54 6.92 -2.96
C LEU A 20 -2.39 7.66 -1.62
N ASN A 21 -3.39 8.41 -1.21
CA ASN A 21 -3.38 9.15 0.05
C ASN A 21 -4.15 8.44 1.16
N LEU A 22 -4.40 7.15 1.01
CA LEU A 22 -5.23 6.40 1.94
C LEU A 22 -4.70 6.44 3.38
N GLU A 23 -3.38 6.33 3.54
CA GLU A 23 -2.76 6.36 4.86
C GLU A 23 -3.06 7.67 5.60
N VAL A 24 -2.89 8.79 4.92
CA VAL A 24 -3.16 10.12 5.49
C VAL A 24 -4.64 10.29 5.80
N LEU A 25 -5.50 9.80 4.92
CA LEU A 25 -6.95 9.93 5.08
C LEU A 25 -7.49 9.09 6.23
N LEU A 26 -6.91 7.90 6.44
CA LEU A 26 -7.34 7.01 7.51
C LEU A 26 -6.74 7.36 8.87
N PHE A 27 -5.57 7.97 8.88
CA PHE A 27 -4.84 8.26 10.11
C PHE A 27 -4.46 9.73 10.22
N PRO A 28 -5.43 10.64 10.24
CA PRO A 28 -5.14 12.07 10.36
C PRO A 28 -4.48 12.44 11.68
N ASP A 29 -4.65 11.62 12.71
CA ASP A 29 -4.00 11.81 14.00
C ASP A 29 -2.49 11.55 13.94
N LEU A 30 -2.04 10.69 13.03
CA LEU A 30 -0.62 10.44 12.81
C LEU A 30 0.00 11.42 11.80
N PHE A 31 -0.81 11.94 10.89
CA PHE A 31 -0.35 12.85 9.84
C PHE A 31 -1.22 14.11 9.82
N PRO A 32 -1.16 14.93 10.88
CA PRO A 32 -2.07 16.08 11.00
C PRO A 32 -1.87 17.15 9.92
N ASP A 33 -0.66 17.22 9.35
CA ASP A 33 -0.37 18.14 8.24
C ASP A 33 -0.42 17.44 6.87
N GLY A 34 -0.80 16.19 6.83
CA GLY A 34 -0.90 15.41 5.60
C GLY A 34 0.44 15.03 4.99
N LYS A 35 1.54 15.13 5.74
CA LYS A 35 2.89 14.89 5.22
C LYS A 35 3.60 13.77 5.96
N GLY A 36 4.58 13.17 5.28
CA GLY A 36 5.44 12.15 5.87
C GLY A 36 4.92 10.73 5.76
N ALA A 37 3.76 10.52 5.16
CA ALA A 37 3.28 9.18 4.88
C ALA A 37 4.09 8.53 3.75
N TYR A 38 3.92 7.24 3.54
CA TYR A 38 4.70 6.49 2.55
C TYR A 38 4.64 7.12 1.15
N GLN A 39 3.44 7.45 0.66
CA GLN A 39 3.29 8.03 -0.67
C GLN A 39 3.93 9.41 -0.79
N ASP A 40 3.88 10.20 0.27
CA ASP A 40 4.54 11.50 0.29
C ASP A 40 6.06 11.34 0.15
N LEU A 41 6.66 10.37 0.83
CA LEU A 41 8.08 10.09 0.72
C LEU A 41 8.45 9.63 -0.69
N VAL A 42 7.61 8.82 -1.33
CA VAL A 42 7.81 8.41 -2.71
C VAL A 42 7.73 9.61 -3.65
N ASN A 43 6.75 10.48 -3.45
CA ASN A 43 6.56 11.66 -4.28
C ASN A 43 7.74 12.64 -4.16
N GLN A 44 8.38 12.70 -2.99
CA GLN A 44 9.55 13.53 -2.78
C GLN A 44 10.85 12.85 -3.22
N SER A 45 10.77 11.67 -3.79
CA SER A 45 11.92 10.86 -4.23
C SER A 45 12.86 10.49 -3.09
N LEU A 46 12.37 10.48 -1.85
CA LEU A 46 13.16 10.07 -0.69
C LEU A 46 13.26 8.55 -0.56
N ILE A 47 12.31 7.82 -1.13
CA ILE A 47 12.32 6.37 -1.19
C ILE A 47 11.87 5.92 -2.57
N SER A 48 12.28 4.69 -2.95
CA SER A 48 11.90 4.09 -4.21
C SER A 48 10.43 3.73 -4.23
N ASN A 49 9.84 3.66 -5.42
CA ASN A 49 8.46 3.25 -5.60
C ASN A 49 8.29 1.72 -5.67
N ASP A 50 9.28 0.95 -5.26
CA ASP A 50 9.15 -0.50 -5.11
C ASP A 50 8.44 -0.79 -3.80
N LYS A 51 7.13 -1.00 -3.87
CA LYS A 51 6.30 -1.10 -2.68
C LYS A 51 6.63 -2.29 -1.78
N VAL A 52 7.07 -3.40 -2.36
CA VAL A 52 7.40 -4.57 -1.54
C VAL A 52 8.70 -4.35 -0.77
N ALA A 53 9.73 -3.83 -1.43
CA ALA A 53 11.02 -3.62 -0.80
C ALA A 53 11.01 -2.45 0.18
N THR A 54 10.39 -1.33 -0.19
CA THR A 54 10.50 -0.10 0.58
C THR A 54 9.40 0.08 1.61
N TYR A 55 8.20 -0.46 1.35
CA TYR A 55 7.10 -0.32 2.29
C TYR A 55 7.36 -1.08 3.60
N GLY A 56 7.91 -2.28 3.52
CA GLY A 56 8.29 -3.04 4.70
C GLY A 56 9.33 -2.31 5.55
N LYS A 57 10.31 -1.70 4.89
CA LYS A 57 11.32 -0.89 5.57
C LYS A 57 10.69 0.34 6.21
N TYR A 58 9.78 1.01 5.52
CA TYR A 58 9.05 2.16 6.04
C TYR A 58 8.30 1.79 7.34
N ILE A 59 7.58 0.67 7.34
CA ILE A 59 6.85 0.21 8.53
C ILE A 59 7.82 -0.01 9.69
N LYS A 60 8.92 -0.71 9.44
CA LYS A 60 9.91 -1.01 10.48
C LYS A 60 10.52 0.26 11.06
N GLU A 61 10.82 1.23 10.22
CA GLU A 61 11.39 2.50 10.66
C GLU A 61 10.40 3.30 11.50
N ARG A 62 9.10 3.28 11.13
CA ARG A 62 8.07 3.96 11.90
C ARG A 62 7.86 3.31 13.26
N ILE A 63 7.79 1.99 13.31
CA ILE A 63 7.54 1.26 14.57
C ILE A 63 8.76 1.33 15.47
N GLY A 64 9.97 1.19 14.93
CA GLY A 64 11.20 1.21 15.69
C GLY A 64 11.80 2.60 15.91
N GLY A 65 11.19 3.64 15.38
CA GLY A 65 11.72 4.99 15.47
C GLY A 65 11.49 5.67 16.81
N LYS A 66 11.96 6.89 16.89
CA LYS A 66 11.83 7.68 18.12
C LYS A 66 10.41 8.14 18.40
N ASP A 67 9.57 8.23 17.39
CA ASP A 67 8.19 8.65 17.53
C ASP A 67 7.34 7.45 17.95
N PRO A 68 6.82 7.42 19.19
CA PRO A 68 6.06 6.27 19.68
C PRO A 68 4.63 6.21 19.14
N ARG A 69 4.15 7.26 18.49
CA ARG A 69 2.74 7.33 18.05
C ARG A 69 2.38 6.19 17.12
N PHE A 70 3.30 5.76 16.26
CA PHE A 70 3.04 4.70 15.28
C PHE A 70 2.93 3.33 15.93
N ARG A 71 3.90 2.95 16.78
CA ARG A 71 3.88 1.62 17.40
C ARG A 71 2.77 1.49 18.46
N LEU A 72 2.37 2.60 19.07
CA LEU A 72 1.34 2.59 20.10
C LEU A 72 -0.06 2.85 19.54
N HIS A 73 -0.19 3.14 18.26
CA HIS A 73 -1.48 3.36 17.65
C HIS A 73 -2.31 2.09 17.66
N HIS A 74 -3.63 2.22 17.85
CA HIS A 74 -4.52 1.07 17.96
C HIS A 74 -4.64 0.28 16.66
N THR A 75 -4.59 0.95 15.52
CA THR A 75 -4.92 0.32 14.25
C THR A 75 -3.82 0.43 13.21
N TRP A 76 -2.99 1.47 13.24
CA TRP A 76 -2.00 1.70 12.18
C TRP A 76 -1.04 0.52 11.98
N PRO A 77 -0.45 -0.09 13.05
CA PRO A 77 0.47 -1.20 12.83
C PRO A 77 -0.18 -2.37 12.10
N ALA A 78 -1.36 -2.79 12.50
CA ALA A 78 -2.07 -3.89 11.85
C ALA A 78 -2.45 -3.52 10.42
N TRP A 79 -2.96 -2.32 10.21
CA TRP A 79 -3.34 -1.85 8.88
C TRP A 79 -2.14 -1.82 7.93
N SER A 80 -1.00 -1.31 8.40
CA SER A 80 0.19 -1.19 7.56
C SER A 80 0.75 -2.55 7.16
N TYR A 81 0.74 -3.53 8.07
CA TYR A 81 1.14 -4.89 7.73
C TYR A 81 0.17 -5.54 6.75
N LEU A 82 -1.12 -5.28 6.85
CA LEU A 82 -2.08 -5.76 5.87
C LEU A 82 -1.85 -5.14 4.49
N GLN A 83 -1.47 -3.88 4.43
CA GLN A 83 -1.10 -3.24 3.15
C GLN A 83 0.13 -3.89 2.55
N LEU A 84 1.13 -4.19 3.36
CA LEU A 84 2.34 -4.87 2.90
C LEU A 84 2.00 -6.25 2.32
N GLU A 85 1.16 -7.03 3.00
CA GLU A 85 0.72 -8.33 2.50
C GLU A 85 -0.02 -8.20 1.17
N LYS A 86 -0.84 -7.17 1.04
CA LYS A 86 -1.56 -6.89 -0.18
C LYS A 86 -0.60 -6.62 -1.35
N TYR A 87 0.46 -5.84 -1.12
CA TYR A 87 1.46 -5.58 -2.14
C TYR A 87 2.24 -6.84 -2.51
N ARG A 88 2.60 -7.65 -1.52
CA ARG A 88 3.29 -8.92 -1.75
C ARG A 88 2.44 -9.89 -2.55
N ASN A 89 1.17 -10.01 -2.22
CA ASN A 89 0.26 -10.89 -2.93
C ASN A 89 0.08 -10.45 -4.38
N HIS A 90 -0.06 -9.15 -4.60
CA HIS A 90 -0.17 -8.61 -5.94
C HIS A 90 1.08 -8.91 -6.78
N GLN A 91 2.26 -8.72 -6.21
CA GLN A 91 3.52 -9.01 -6.88
C GLN A 91 3.66 -10.49 -7.20
N ASN A 92 3.30 -11.36 -6.26
CA ASN A 92 3.36 -12.81 -6.47
C ASN A 92 2.40 -13.24 -7.56
N ASN A 93 1.20 -12.70 -7.59
CA ASN A 93 0.21 -13.01 -8.63
C ASN A 93 0.71 -12.59 -10.00
N GLN A 94 1.34 -11.43 -10.12
CA GLN A 94 1.94 -11.00 -11.37
C GLN A 94 3.08 -11.92 -11.81
N ARG A 95 3.90 -12.35 -10.86
CA ARG A 95 5.00 -13.27 -11.15
C ARG A 95 4.50 -14.61 -11.67
N ILE A 96 3.50 -15.18 -11.03
CA ILE A 96 2.89 -16.44 -11.46
C ILE A 96 2.29 -16.30 -12.86
N PHE A 97 1.60 -15.22 -13.11
CA PHE A 97 1.02 -14.95 -14.42
C PHE A 97 2.09 -14.91 -15.51
N ARG A 98 3.20 -14.21 -15.25
CA ARG A 98 4.32 -14.15 -16.21
C ARG A 98 4.95 -15.51 -16.46
N GLN A 99 5.13 -16.30 -15.41
CA GLN A 99 5.69 -17.65 -15.54
C GLN A 99 4.79 -18.54 -16.40
N ASN A 100 3.49 -18.45 -16.20
CA ASN A 100 2.54 -19.23 -17.00
C ASN A 100 2.58 -18.81 -18.47
N GLN A 101 2.68 -17.53 -18.77
CA GLN A 101 2.81 -17.05 -20.13
C GLN A 101 4.06 -17.56 -20.81
N VAL A 102 5.19 -17.53 -20.10
CA VAL A 102 6.45 -18.03 -20.64
C VAL A 102 6.36 -19.53 -20.91
N SER A 103 5.77 -20.30 -20.00
CA SER A 103 5.57 -21.72 -20.20
C SER A 103 4.76 -22.04 -21.43
N GLN A 104 3.71 -21.27 -21.66
CA GLN A 104 2.87 -21.45 -22.86
C GLN A 104 3.64 -21.15 -24.13
N LEU A 105 4.52 -20.17 -24.11
CA LEU A 105 5.33 -19.82 -25.27
C LEU A 105 6.36 -20.90 -25.59
N HIS A 106 6.91 -21.57 -24.58
CA HIS A 106 7.95 -22.58 -24.75
C HIS A 106 7.38 -23.99 -24.96
N ASN A 107 6.16 -24.25 -24.56
CA ASN A 107 5.51 -25.55 -24.68
C ASN A 107 4.17 -25.43 -25.35
N PRO A 108 4.14 -25.35 -26.68
CA PRO A 108 2.87 -25.16 -27.39
C PRO A 108 1.90 -26.35 -27.23
N HIS A 109 2.39 -27.49 -26.77
CA HIS A 109 1.52 -28.62 -26.51
C HIS A 109 0.73 -28.51 -25.21
N VAL A 110 1.14 -27.57 -24.38
CA VAL A 110 0.49 -27.41 -23.11
C VAL A 110 -0.62 -26.41 -23.14
N GLN A 111 -0.85 -25.82 -24.32
CA GLN A 111 -1.63 -24.77 -24.32
C GLN A 111 -2.84 -24.99 -24.20
N LEU A 112 -3.36 -24.43 -24.12
CA LEU A 112 -4.31 -24.33 -24.27
C LEU A 112 -5.28 -24.73 -23.84
N ILE A 113 -5.44 -24.80 -23.18
CA ILE A 113 -6.58 -25.17 -22.72
C ILE A 113 -7.21 -24.19 -22.02
#